data_d963783a57255fe2d202c99b292e2056
#
_entry.id   d963783a57255fe2d202c99b292e2056
#
_cell.length_a   1.000
_cell.length_b   1.000
_cell.length_c   1.000
_cell.angle_alpha   90.00
_cell.angle_beta   90.00
_cell.angle_gamma   90.00
#
_symmetry.space_group_name_H-M   'P 1'
#
loop_
_entity.id
_entity.type
_entity.pdbx_description
1 polymer ?
#
loop_
_entity_poly.entity_id
_entity_poly.type
_entity_poly.pdbx_seq_one_letter_code
_entity_poly.pdbx_strand_id
1 'polypeptide(L)'
;MTETQSMVAKLPVMHGKCDTVTMMSYGFDPYLSSWSPYHGAVYAVTESMAKIVACGGDYSKIRFTFQEYFRRMTEDPERWSQPFAALLGAYKAQIAYGLPSIGGKDSMSGTFEHIDVPPTLVSFAVDIAKEGDIITPELKKAGNKLVWMKIEKDEYELPVYEQVMDQYGKFADDIHNGKIVSAYALDRHGVIAAVSKMAFGNGMGVKIEHSMDARELFAPAFGDIVAEVPADKVGELSISYTVIGEVTDDAKFAFGDTEITLKEAEDAWTGTLEQVFRTVSDEASDEKVESPLYDTKDIVICGHKIAQPTVFIPVFPGTNCEYDSAKAFERAGAKVITKVFRNMDAADIVDSVNTFEKEIANPRSSCSRADSQPVTNQMVQQNSLQLHSRMQNSKKQ
;
A
#
# COMPACT_ATOMS: atom_id res chain seq x y z
N MET A 1 -19.15 4.26 -4.63
CA MET A 1 -17.84 3.83 -5.25
C MET A 1 -17.38 2.55 -4.54
N THR A 2 -16.95 1.53 -5.26
CA THR A 2 -16.37 0.33 -4.64
C THR A 2 -14.96 0.60 -4.15
N GLU A 3 -14.64 0.13 -2.95
CA GLU A 3 -13.29 0.18 -2.38
C GLU A 3 -12.33 -0.69 -3.20
N THR A 4 -11.22 -0.11 -3.64
CA THR A 4 -10.19 -0.85 -4.37
C THR A 4 -9.25 -1.56 -3.40
N GLN A 5 -8.92 -2.82 -3.69
CA GLN A 5 -8.02 -3.63 -2.85
C GLN A 5 -6.56 -3.58 -3.29
N SER A 6 -6.33 -3.19 -4.54
CA SER A 6 -4.99 -3.04 -5.10
C SER A 6 -4.87 -1.70 -5.80
N MET A 7 -3.75 -1.02 -5.59
CA MET A 7 -3.36 0.11 -6.42
C MET A 7 -2.78 -0.44 -7.72
N VAL A 8 -3.36 -0.06 -8.85
CA VAL A 8 -2.88 -0.45 -10.18
C VAL A 8 -2.54 0.80 -10.98
N ALA A 9 -1.31 0.91 -11.45
CA ALA A 9 -0.85 2.09 -12.17
C ALA A 9 -0.01 1.71 -13.39
N LYS A 10 -0.28 2.36 -14.53
CA LYS A 10 0.57 2.22 -15.73
C LYS A 10 1.97 2.76 -15.47
N LEU A 11 2.98 2.06 -15.98
CA LEU A 11 4.33 2.58 -15.95
C LEU A 11 4.42 3.86 -16.77
N PRO A 12 4.88 4.97 -16.15
CA PRO A 12 5.08 6.21 -16.89
C PRO A 12 6.27 6.06 -17.85
N VAL A 13 6.06 6.40 -19.09
CA VAL A 13 7.11 6.44 -20.13
C VAL A 13 7.23 7.85 -20.70
N MET A 14 8.45 8.27 -21.02
CA MET A 14 8.70 9.61 -21.55
C MET A 14 8.06 9.82 -22.92
N HIS A 15 8.01 8.76 -23.73
CA HIS A 15 7.46 8.81 -25.09
C HIS A 15 6.74 7.49 -25.40
N GLY A 16 5.65 7.56 -26.18
CA GLY A 16 4.88 6.40 -26.60
C GLY A 16 3.82 5.97 -25.60
N LYS A 17 3.41 4.69 -25.68
CA LYS A 17 2.42 4.06 -24.80
C LYS A 17 3.03 2.81 -24.17
N CYS A 18 2.68 2.54 -22.93
CA CYS A 18 3.05 1.32 -22.19
C CYS A 18 1.77 0.66 -21.69
N ASP A 19 1.63 -0.63 -21.91
CA ASP A 19 0.53 -1.47 -21.44
C ASP A 19 0.90 -2.22 -20.15
N THR A 20 2.13 -2.05 -19.66
CA THR A 20 2.56 -2.65 -18.40
C THR A 20 2.07 -1.81 -17.22
N VAL A 21 1.52 -2.49 -16.22
CA VAL A 21 1.07 -1.89 -14.96
C VAL A 21 1.87 -2.45 -13.80
N THR A 22 2.05 -1.64 -12.77
CA THR A 22 2.47 -2.09 -11.45
C THR A 22 1.23 -2.25 -10.58
N MET A 23 1.24 -3.27 -9.74
CA MET A 23 0.18 -3.57 -8.78
C MET A 23 0.76 -3.58 -7.38
N MET A 24 0.02 -3.06 -6.41
CA MET A 24 0.37 -3.13 -5.00
C MET A 24 -0.87 -3.33 -4.16
N SER A 25 -0.81 -4.26 -3.24
CA SER A 25 -1.84 -4.51 -2.23
C SER A 25 -1.22 -4.64 -0.86
N TYR A 26 -2.05 -4.72 0.18
CA TYR A 26 -1.59 -5.01 1.52
C TYR A 26 -2.51 -6.02 2.22
N GLY A 27 -1.95 -6.72 3.22
CA GLY A 27 -2.69 -7.58 4.13
C GLY A 27 -2.27 -7.30 5.57
N PHE A 28 -3.27 -7.19 6.46
CA PHE A 28 -3.09 -7.06 7.90
C PHE A 28 -4.45 -7.07 8.62
N ASP A 29 -4.55 -7.84 9.68
CA ASP A 29 -5.67 -7.78 10.60
C ASP A 29 -5.19 -7.67 12.05
N PRO A 30 -5.56 -6.58 12.77
CA PRO A 30 -5.10 -6.33 14.14
C PRO A 30 -5.66 -7.32 15.16
N TYR A 31 -6.84 -7.89 14.92
CA TYR A 31 -7.46 -8.84 15.85
C TYR A 31 -6.82 -10.22 15.74
N LEU A 32 -6.62 -10.69 14.51
CA LEU A 32 -5.90 -11.94 14.25
C LEU A 32 -4.47 -11.87 14.77
N SER A 33 -3.78 -10.75 14.53
CA SER A 33 -2.42 -10.52 15.02
C SER A 33 -2.34 -10.43 16.55
N SER A 34 -3.36 -9.88 17.21
CA SER A 34 -3.45 -9.84 18.67
C SER A 34 -3.72 -11.22 19.27
N TRP A 35 -4.52 -12.04 18.58
CA TRP A 35 -4.76 -13.42 18.99
C TRP A 35 -3.52 -14.29 18.80
N SER A 36 -2.86 -14.19 17.64
CA SER A 36 -1.63 -14.90 17.33
C SER A 36 -0.80 -14.11 16.31
N PRO A 37 0.32 -13.49 16.73
CA PRO A 37 1.19 -12.78 15.79
C PRO A 37 1.71 -13.66 14.63
N TYR A 38 1.91 -14.96 14.90
CA TYR A 38 2.29 -15.94 13.89
C TYR A 38 1.23 -16.10 12.80
N HIS A 39 -0.03 -16.38 13.20
CA HIS A 39 -1.14 -16.50 12.24
C HIS A 39 -1.43 -15.18 11.55
N GLY A 40 -1.38 -14.07 12.31
CA GLY A 40 -1.54 -12.72 11.75
C GLY A 40 -0.58 -12.44 10.60
N ALA A 41 0.69 -12.81 10.75
CA ALA A 41 1.69 -12.63 9.72
C ALA A 41 1.50 -13.58 8.52
N VAL A 42 1.16 -14.87 8.76
CA VAL A 42 0.84 -15.82 7.68
C VAL A 42 -0.32 -15.30 6.83
N TYR A 43 -1.40 -14.87 7.49
CA TYR A 43 -2.58 -14.38 6.78
C TYR A 43 -2.39 -12.98 6.20
N ALA A 44 -1.53 -12.13 6.77
CA ALA A 44 -1.14 -10.87 6.13
C ALA A 44 -0.49 -11.11 4.76
N VAL A 45 0.41 -12.11 4.66
CA VAL A 45 1.02 -12.52 3.38
C VAL A 45 -0.06 -13.07 2.44
N THR A 46 -0.88 -14.01 2.90
CA THR A 46 -1.92 -14.66 2.08
C THR A 46 -2.96 -13.65 1.57
N GLU A 47 -3.41 -12.73 2.43
CA GLU A 47 -4.39 -11.68 2.08
C GLU A 47 -3.84 -10.71 1.03
N SER A 48 -2.58 -10.26 1.20
CA SER A 48 -1.97 -9.38 0.21
C SER A 48 -1.84 -10.06 -1.16
N MET A 49 -1.55 -11.37 -1.20
CA MET A 49 -1.56 -12.17 -2.44
C MET A 49 -2.97 -12.27 -3.04
N ALA A 50 -3.98 -12.62 -2.21
CA ALA A 50 -5.36 -12.76 -2.67
C ALA A 50 -5.87 -11.49 -3.37
N LYS A 51 -5.54 -10.31 -2.83
CA LYS A 51 -5.91 -9.01 -3.40
C LYS A 51 -5.26 -8.75 -4.76
N ILE A 52 -4.00 -9.14 -4.95
CA ILE A 52 -3.34 -9.09 -6.27
C ILE A 52 -4.04 -10.01 -7.26
N VAL A 53 -4.29 -11.26 -6.88
CA VAL A 53 -4.96 -12.26 -7.72
C VAL A 53 -6.38 -11.84 -8.08
N ALA A 54 -7.15 -11.30 -7.12
CA ALA A 54 -8.50 -10.79 -7.35
C ALA A 54 -8.57 -9.65 -8.39
N CYS A 55 -7.45 -8.94 -8.62
CA CYS A 55 -7.32 -7.91 -9.65
C CYS A 55 -6.74 -8.42 -10.98
N GLY A 56 -6.39 -9.70 -11.09
CA GLY A 56 -5.83 -10.30 -12.32
C GLY A 56 -4.30 -10.42 -12.34
N GLY A 57 -3.62 -10.21 -11.20
CA GLY A 57 -2.18 -10.43 -11.07
C GLY A 57 -1.81 -11.91 -10.98
N ASP A 58 -0.56 -12.22 -11.30
CA ASP A 58 0.02 -13.57 -11.25
C ASP A 58 0.76 -13.74 -9.91
N TYR A 59 0.18 -14.56 -9.00
CA TYR A 59 0.78 -14.75 -7.69
C TYR A 59 2.26 -15.13 -7.73
N SER A 60 2.70 -15.88 -8.75
CA SER A 60 4.07 -16.39 -8.86
C SER A 60 5.13 -15.30 -9.09
N LYS A 61 4.71 -14.12 -9.55
CA LYS A 61 5.56 -12.96 -9.80
C LYS A 61 5.66 -12.01 -8.61
N ILE A 62 4.83 -12.20 -7.60
CA ILE A 62 4.78 -11.32 -6.43
C ILE A 62 6.13 -11.25 -5.72
N ARG A 63 6.48 -10.06 -5.25
CA ARG A 63 7.53 -9.80 -4.28
C ARG A 63 6.95 -9.02 -3.11
N PHE A 64 7.38 -9.38 -1.90
CA PHE A 64 6.87 -8.73 -0.70
C PHE A 64 7.80 -7.63 -0.19
N THR A 65 7.23 -6.71 0.54
CA THR A 65 7.93 -5.84 1.49
C THR A 65 7.10 -5.77 2.76
N PHE A 66 7.74 -5.81 3.93
CA PHE A 66 7.04 -5.86 5.20
C PHE A 66 7.24 -4.57 5.98
N GLN A 67 6.16 -4.09 6.59
CA GLN A 67 6.20 -3.00 7.54
C GLN A 67 5.82 -3.55 8.91
N GLU A 68 6.75 -3.47 9.84
CA GLU A 68 6.55 -3.95 11.20
C GLU A 68 6.44 -2.78 12.17
N TYR A 69 5.51 -2.91 13.15
CA TYR A 69 5.32 -1.94 14.19
C TYR A 69 4.87 -2.64 15.47
N PHE A 70 5.76 -2.67 16.46
CA PHE A 70 5.52 -3.37 17.73
C PHE A 70 5.60 -2.39 18.90
N ARG A 71 5.01 -2.79 20.02
CA ARG A 71 5.12 -2.09 21.31
C ARG A 71 6.58 -1.91 21.71
N ARG A 72 6.85 -0.92 22.55
CA ARG A 72 8.22 -0.66 23.04
C ARG A 72 8.82 -1.91 23.67
N MET A 73 9.99 -2.28 23.20
CA MET A 73 10.76 -3.38 23.79
C MET A 73 11.33 -2.97 25.14
N THR A 74 11.33 -3.93 26.08
CA THR A 74 11.92 -3.85 27.42
C THR A 74 12.76 -5.10 27.64
N GLU A 75 13.19 -5.37 28.87
CA GLU A 75 13.85 -6.63 29.24
C GLU A 75 12.87 -7.80 29.35
N ASP A 76 11.57 -7.55 29.23
CA ASP A 76 10.51 -8.56 29.29
C ASP A 76 10.53 -9.47 28.07
N PRO A 77 10.81 -10.78 28.22
CA PRO A 77 10.84 -11.72 27.07
C PRO A 77 9.49 -11.84 26.34
N GLU A 78 8.37 -11.62 27.01
CA GLU A 78 7.05 -11.68 26.40
C GLU A 78 6.92 -10.59 25.32
N ARG A 79 7.47 -9.41 25.55
CA ARG A 79 7.45 -8.33 24.54
C ARG A 79 8.24 -8.72 23.29
N TRP A 80 9.35 -9.41 23.43
CA TRP A 80 10.18 -9.90 22.33
C TRP A 80 9.56 -11.08 21.57
N SER A 81 8.69 -11.86 22.21
CA SER A 81 8.04 -13.01 21.58
C SER A 81 7.11 -12.60 20.43
N GLN A 82 6.49 -11.41 20.50
CA GLN A 82 5.54 -10.94 19.49
C GLN A 82 6.19 -10.69 18.12
N PRO A 83 7.24 -9.85 17.99
CA PRO A 83 7.92 -9.69 16.73
C PRO A 83 8.54 -10.99 16.22
N PHE A 84 9.10 -11.81 17.13
CA PHE A 84 9.67 -13.08 16.74
C PHE A 84 8.62 -14.05 16.16
N ALA A 85 7.45 -14.15 16.78
CA ALA A 85 6.35 -14.98 16.25
C ALA A 85 5.83 -14.47 14.90
N ALA A 86 5.68 -13.15 14.74
CA ALA A 86 5.28 -12.55 13.46
C ALA A 86 6.31 -12.83 12.36
N LEU A 87 7.60 -12.65 12.65
CA LEU A 87 8.67 -12.98 11.70
C LEU A 87 8.68 -14.44 11.30
N LEU A 88 8.47 -15.36 12.25
CA LEU A 88 8.38 -16.80 11.93
C LEU A 88 7.18 -17.10 11.01
N GLY A 89 6.03 -16.47 11.26
CA GLY A 89 4.85 -16.62 10.40
C GLY A 89 5.11 -16.12 8.97
N ALA A 90 5.65 -14.91 8.84
CA ALA A 90 6.00 -14.36 7.53
C ALA A 90 7.09 -15.18 6.82
N TYR A 91 8.10 -15.65 7.54
CA TYR A 91 9.14 -16.52 7.01
C TYR A 91 8.56 -17.84 6.50
N LYS A 92 7.70 -18.49 7.30
CA LYS A 92 7.03 -19.73 6.91
C LYS A 92 6.22 -19.55 5.63
N ALA A 93 5.43 -18.49 5.54
CA ALA A 93 4.62 -18.19 4.38
C ALA A 93 5.48 -17.96 3.11
N GLN A 94 6.57 -17.18 3.21
CA GLN A 94 7.48 -16.94 2.09
C GLN A 94 8.10 -18.22 1.56
N ILE A 95 8.59 -19.10 2.45
CA ILE A 95 9.19 -20.38 2.05
C ILE A 95 8.15 -21.29 1.42
N ALA A 96 6.96 -21.38 2.01
CA ALA A 96 5.91 -22.27 1.53
C ALA A 96 5.34 -21.83 0.17
N TYR A 97 5.16 -20.53 -0.06
CA TYR A 97 4.74 -19.98 -1.35
C TYR A 97 5.89 -19.87 -2.36
N GLY A 98 7.13 -19.98 -1.94
CA GLY A 98 8.31 -19.77 -2.81
C GLY A 98 8.49 -18.32 -3.25
N LEU A 99 7.98 -17.34 -2.48
CA LEU A 99 7.94 -15.93 -2.83
C LEU A 99 8.77 -15.11 -1.83
N PRO A 100 9.81 -14.38 -2.29
CA PRO A 100 10.69 -13.64 -1.40
C PRO A 100 10.15 -12.25 -1.05
N SER A 101 10.52 -11.74 0.13
CA SER A 101 10.51 -10.31 0.40
C SER A 101 11.77 -9.64 -0.11
N ILE A 102 11.63 -8.40 -0.60
CA ILE A 102 12.74 -7.58 -1.11
C ILE A 102 13.31 -6.63 -0.06
N GLY A 103 12.66 -6.53 1.09
CA GLY A 103 13.05 -5.65 2.18
C GLY A 103 11.87 -5.35 3.10
N GLY A 104 12.03 -4.34 3.92
CA GLY A 104 11.01 -3.92 4.87
C GLY A 104 11.53 -2.82 5.78
N LYS A 105 10.71 -2.48 6.76
CA LYS A 105 11.05 -1.51 7.80
C LYS A 105 10.38 -1.94 9.10
N ASP A 106 11.12 -1.91 10.18
CA ASP A 106 10.61 -2.21 11.53
C ASP A 106 10.65 -0.99 12.46
N SER A 107 9.84 -1.03 13.49
CA SER A 107 9.85 -0.07 14.59
C SER A 107 9.30 -0.73 15.86
N MET A 108 9.97 -0.45 16.96
CA MET A 108 9.62 -0.95 18.30
C MET A 108 9.23 0.20 19.23
N SER A 109 8.50 1.19 18.71
CA SER A 109 8.10 2.40 19.44
C SER A 109 6.59 2.54 19.66
N GLY A 110 5.83 1.48 19.43
CA GLY A 110 4.37 1.47 19.45
C GLY A 110 3.75 1.43 20.84
N THR A 111 4.30 2.18 21.80
CA THR A 111 3.73 2.35 23.14
C THR A 111 3.56 3.83 23.45
N PHE A 112 2.35 4.22 23.79
CA PHE A 112 2.04 5.56 24.29
C PHE A 112 1.41 5.43 25.69
N GLU A 113 2.10 5.93 26.69
CA GLU A 113 1.73 5.74 28.11
C GLU A 113 1.51 4.26 28.45
N HIS A 114 0.26 3.84 28.63
CA HIS A 114 -0.16 2.46 28.93
C HIS A 114 -0.85 1.76 27.76
N ILE A 115 -0.91 2.40 26.58
CA ILE A 115 -1.53 1.85 25.37
C ILE A 115 -0.41 1.28 24.48
N ASP A 116 -0.51 0.00 24.18
CA ASP A 116 0.35 -0.68 23.21
C ASP A 116 -0.40 -0.87 21.90
N VAL A 117 0.29 -0.71 20.76
CA VAL A 117 -0.26 -1.10 19.45
C VAL A 117 -0.41 -2.63 19.38
N PRO A 118 -1.37 -3.16 18.63
CA PRO A 118 -1.40 -4.59 18.33
C PRO A 118 -0.10 -5.02 17.66
N PRO A 119 0.33 -6.28 17.82
CA PRO A 119 1.48 -6.81 17.08
C PRO A 119 1.23 -6.63 15.58
N THR A 120 2.02 -5.78 14.93
CA THR A 120 1.77 -5.39 13.55
C THR A 120 2.88 -5.88 12.63
N LEU A 121 2.51 -6.74 11.68
CA LEU A 121 3.28 -7.03 10.48
C LEU A 121 2.33 -6.87 9.29
N VAL A 122 2.50 -5.79 8.55
CA VAL A 122 1.77 -5.55 7.29
C VAL A 122 2.58 -6.15 6.16
N SER A 123 1.97 -7.01 5.37
CA SER A 123 2.53 -7.50 4.12
C SER A 123 2.07 -6.61 2.98
N PHE A 124 3.00 -6.07 2.20
CA PHE A 124 2.72 -5.45 0.92
C PHE A 124 3.17 -6.41 -0.18
N ALA A 125 2.24 -6.76 -1.06
CA ALA A 125 2.52 -7.55 -2.26
C ALA A 125 2.66 -6.60 -3.46
N VAL A 126 3.73 -6.76 -4.22
CA VAL A 126 4.00 -5.99 -5.44
C VAL A 126 4.08 -6.95 -6.61
N ASP A 127 3.40 -6.63 -7.69
CA ASP A 127 3.40 -7.40 -8.94
C ASP A 127 3.43 -6.48 -10.16
N ILE A 128 3.65 -7.05 -11.33
CA ILE A 128 3.55 -6.41 -12.64
C ILE A 128 2.66 -7.24 -13.56
N ALA A 129 1.76 -6.57 -14.27
CA ALA A 129 0.83 -7.21 -15.18
C ALA A 129 0.67 -6.40 -16.49
N LYS A 130 -0.18 -6.89 -17.38
CA LYS A 130 -0.65 -6.13 -18.53
C LYS A 130 -1.98 -5.46 -18.22
N GLU A 131 -2.20 -4.25 -18.75
CA GLU A 131 -3.46 -3.51 -18.58
C GLU A 131 -4.70 -4.35 -18.95
N GLY A 132 -4.59 -5.17 -20.01
CA GLY A 132 -5.68 -6.02 -20.49
C GLY A 132 -6.05 -7.19 -19.60
N ASP A 133 -5.18 -7.54 -18.63
CA ASP A 133 -5.38 -8.65 -17.70
C ASP A 133 -6.06 -8.19 -16.39
N ILE A 134 -6.26 -6.87 -16.23
CA ILE A 134 -6.75 -6.28 -14.98
C ILE A 134 -8.27 -6.20 -14.99
N ILE A 135 -8.87 -6.62 -13.89
CA ILE A 135 -10.29 -6.40 -13.59
C ILE A 135 -10.45 -5.51 -12.35
N THR A 136 -11.62 -4.90 -12.24
CA THR A 136 -11.99 -4.03 -11.11
C THR A 136 -13.09 -4.68 -10.27
N PRO A 137 -13.17 -4.35 -8.96
CA PRO A 137 -13.99 -5.13 -8.01
C PRO A 137 -15.50 -4.85 -8.07
N GLU A 138 -15.97 -3.78 -8.68
CA GLU A 138 -17.40 -3.48 -8.75
C GLU A 138 -18.16 -4.47 -9.65
N LEU A 139 -19.40 -4.84 -9.26
CA LEU A 139 -20.27 -5.71 -10.04
C LEU A 139 -20.59 -5.10 -11.41
N LYS A 140 -20.67 -5.93 -12.45
CA LYS A 140 -20.73 -5.50 -13.85
C LYS A 140 -22.12 -5.64 -14.48
N LYS A 141 -22.83 -6.77 -14.20
CA LYS A 141 -24.04 -7.06 -14.98
C LYS A 141 -25.03 -7.94 -14.21
N ALA A 142 -26.30 -7.51 -14.21
CA ALA A 142 -27.41 -8.33 -13.73
C ALA A 142 -27.53 -9.67 -14.49
N GLY A 143 -27.83 -10.74 -13.77
CA GLY A 143 -27.89 -12.10 -14.28
C GLY A 143 -26.56 -12.86 -14.17
N ASN A 144 -25.44 -12.18 -13.91
CA ASN A 144 -24.18 -12.84 -13.59
C ASN A 144 -24.28 -13.55 -12.24
N LYS A 145 -23.52 -14.63 -12.06
CA LYS A 145 -23.48 -15.39 -10.83
C LYS A 145 -22.34 -14.92 -9.94
N LEU A 146 -22.54 -15.00 -8.64
CA LEU A 146 -21.52 -14.83 -7.63
C LEU A 146 -21.01 -16.20 -7.19
N VAL A 147 -19.71 -16.39 -7.26
CA VAL A 147 -19.05 -17.62 -6.84
C VAL A 147 -18.05 -17.33 -5.74
N TRP A 148 -17.90 -18.23 -4.79
CA TRP A 148 -16.97 -18.18 -3.70
C TRP A 148 -15.92 -19.28 -3.86
N MET A 149 -14.67 -18.89 -4.07
CA MET A 149 -13.51 -19.76 -4.02
C MET A 149 -12.97 -19.76 -2.60
N LYS A 150 -12.89 -20.93 -1.97
CA LYS A 150 -12.36 -21.14 -0.63
C LYS A 150 -10.94 -21.68 -0.69
N ILE A 151 -10.07 -21.19 0.20
CA ILE A 151 -8.81 -21.84 0.47
C ILE A 151 -8.98 -22.94 1.53
N GLU A 152 -8.23 -24.01 1.41
CA GLU A 152 -8.18 -25.05 2.44
C GLU A 152 -7.26 -24.64 3.57
N LYS A 153 -7.61 -25.11 4.78
CA LYS A 153 -6.85 -24.91 6.01
C LYS A 153 -6.49 -26.26 6.63
N ASP A 154 -5.33 -26.31 7.25
CA ASP A 154 -4.88 -27.47 7.99
C ASP A 154 -5.48 -27.53 9.41
N GLU A 155 -5.09 -28.53 10.20
CA GLU A 155 -5.56 -28.72 11.59
C GLU A 155 -5.15 -27.58 12.55
N TYR A 156 -4.21 -26.72 12.14
CA TYR A 156 -3.75 -25.54 12.89
C TYR A 156 -4.35 -24.23 12.37
N GLU A 157 -5.37 -24.30 11.52
CA GLU A 157 -5.98 -23.14 10.87
C GLU A 157 -5.01 -22.36 9.96
N LEU A 158 -3.94 -23.00 9.46
CA LEU A 158 -3.01 -22.43 8.49
C LEU A 158 -3.43 -22.77 7.06
N PRO A 159 -3.13 -21.92 6.06
CA PRO A 159 -3.42 -22.24 4.67
C PRO A 159 -2.73 -23.52 4.20
N VAL A 160 -3.42 -24.35 3.46
CA VAL A 160 -2.80 -25.44 2.69
C VAL A 160 -2.15 -24.83 1.47
N TYR A 161 -0.88 -24.43 1.60
CA TYR A 161 -0.16 -23.58 0.67
C TYR A 161 -0.19 -24.06 -0.79
N GLU A 162 -0.07 -25.38 -1.00
CA GLU A 162 -0.10 -25.96 -2.36
C GLU A 162 -1.48 -25.79 -3.01
N GLN A 163 -2.56 -25.97 -2.24
CA GLN A 163 -3.93 -25.73 -2.71
C GLN A 163 -4.15 -24.26 -3.01
N VAL A 164 -3.68 -23.36 -2.16
CA VAL A 164 -3.78 -21.91 -2.39
C VAL A 164 -3.08 -21.51 -3.70
N MET A 165 -1.87 -21.96 -3.92
CA MET A 165 -1.11 -21.67 -5.15
C MET A 165 -1.81 -22.22 -6.40
N ASP A 166 -2.34 -23.44 -6.36
CA ASP A 166 -3.11 -24.03 -7.45
C ASP A 166 -4.36 -23.22 -7.77
N GLN A 167 -5.14 -22.87 -6.73
CA GLN A 167 -6.38 -22.11 -6.92
C GLN A 167 -6.12 -20.69 -7.40
N TYR A 168 -5.10 -20.00 -6.86
CA TYR A 168 -4.77 -18.64 -7.28
C TYR A 168 -4.25 -18.59 -8.73
N GLY A 169 -3.46 -19.58 -9.15
CA GLY A 169 -3.04 -19.71 -10.55
C GLY A 169 -4.24 -19.87 -11.49
N LYS A 170 -5.12 -20.82 -11.18
CA LYS A 170 -6.36 -21.05 -11.96
C LYS A 170 -7.28 -19.83 -11.97
N PHE A 171 -7.37 -19.10 -10.84
CA PHE A 171 -8.19 -17.90 -10.72
C PHE A 171 -7.70 -16.79 -11.65
N ALA A 172 -6.38 -16.53 -11.67
CA ALA A 172 -5.78 -15.58 -12.59
C ALA A 172 -6.01 -15.98 -14.06
N ASP A 173 -5.85 -17.26 -14.39
CA ASP A 173 -6.12 -17.78 -15.74
C ASP A 173 -7.60 -17.60 -16.14
N ASP A 174 -8.55 -17.82 -15.23
CA ASP A 174 -9.98 -17.62 -15.48
C ASP A 174 -10.31 -16.13 -15.70
N ILE A 175 -9.61 -15.19 -15.03
CA ILE A 175 -9.70 -13.75 -15.34
C ILE A 175 -9.16 -13.46 -16.74
N HIS A 176 -7.94 -13.89 -17.05
CA HIS A 176 -7.28 -13.62 -18.33
C HIS A 176 -8.05 -14.20 -19.52
N ASN A 177 -8.80 -15.29 -19.30
CA ASN A 177 -9.68 -15.88 -20.30
C ASN A 177 -11.10 -15.27 -20.33
N GLY A 178 -11.37 -14.20 -19.58
CA GLY A 178 -12.64 -13.49 -19.56
C GLY A 178 -13.81 -14.28 -18.95
N LYS A 179 -13.52 -15.29 -18.11
CA LYS A 179 -14.55 -16.05 -17.39
C LYS A 179 -14.95 -15.38 -16.09
N ILE A 180 -14.04 -14.65 -15.45
CA ILE A 180 -14.27 -13.83 -14.26
C ILE A 180 -14.18 -12.36 -14.67
N VAL A 181 -15.19 -11.56 -14.32
CA VAL A 181 -15.28 -10.16 -14.74
C VAL A 181 -15.13 -9.14 -13.61
N SER A 182 -15.28 -9.59 -12.37
CA SER A 182 -15.10 -8.82 -11.15
C SER A 182 -14.76 -9.76 -10.01
N ALA A 183 -13.92 -9.33 -9.05
CA ALA A 183 -13.58 -10.14 -7.90
C ALA A 183 -13.17 -9.29 -6.69
N TYR A 184 -13.29 -9.85 -5.49
CA TYR A 184 -12.94 -9.24 -4.23
C TYR A 184 -12.37 -10.30 -3.26
N ALA A 185 -11.16 -10.06 -2.75
CA ALA A 185 -10.55 -10.91 -1.74
C ALA A 185 -11.21 -10.70 -0.38
N LEU A 186 -11.47 -11.78 0.35
CA LEU A 186 -12.16 -11.76 1.63
C LEU A 186 -11.21 -11.44 2.78
N ASP A 187 -11.78 -10.84 3.81
CA ASP A 187 -11.12 -10.48 5.05
C ASP A 187 -11.90 -11.01 6.27
N ARG A 188 -11.70 -10.42 7.43
CA ARG A 188 -12.39 -10.76 8.67
C ARG A 188 -13.91 -10.54 8.64
N HIS A 189 -14.42 -9.75 7.72
CA HIS A 189 -15.84 -9.41 7.63
C HIS A 189 -16.64 -10.37 6.72
N GLY A 190 -15.95 -11.31 6.10
CA GLY A 190 -16.56 -12.39 5.32
C GLY A 190 -17.17 -11.98 4.00
N VAL A 191 -17.96 -12.90 3.45
CA VAL A 191 -18.55 -12.80 2.12
C VAL A 191 -19.51 -11.62 1.99
N ILE A 192 -20.34 -11.38 3.00
CA ILE A 192 -21.39 -10.34 2.91
C ILE A 192 -20.76 -8.95 2.78
N ALA A 193 -19.70 -8.66 3.52
CA ALA A 193 -19.01 -7.37 3.41
C ALA A 193 -18.38 -7.18 2.03
N ALA A 194 -17.72 -8.22 1.49
CA ALA A 194 -17.14 -8.19 0.17
C ALA A 194 -18.18 -7.94 -0.92
N VAL A 195 -19.26 -8.72 -0.91
CA VAL A 195 -20.36 -8.59 -1.87
C VAL A 195 -21.02 -7.21 -1.79
N SER A 196 -21.21 -6.68 -0.56
CA SER A 196 -21.76 -5.33 -0.37
C SER A 196 -20.86 -4.26 -1.00
N LYS A 197 -19.55 -4.32 -0.77
CA LYS A 197 -18.58 -3.39 -1.37
C LYS A 197 -18.54 -3.50 -2.89
N MET A 198 -18.61 -4.72 -3.44
CA MET A 198 -18.70 -4.94 -4.88
C MET A 198 -19.96 -4.32 -5.49
N ALA A 199 -21.07 -4.35 -4.78
CA ALA A 199 -22.38 -3.84 -5.22
C ALA A 199 -22.44 -2.31 -5.27
N PHE A 200 -21.80 -1.60 -4.32
CA PHE A 200 -21.90 -0.14 -4.19
C PHE A 200 -21.42 0.62 -5.44
N GLY A 201 -20.34 0.16 -6.11
CA GLY A 201 -19.71 0.89 -7.19
C GLY A 201 -20.61 1.22 -8.36
N ASN A 202 -21.34 0.24 -8.85
CA ASN A 202 -22.27 0.38 -9.98
C ASN A 202 -23.74 0.34 -9.56
N GLY A 203 -24.01 0.32 -8.25
CA GLY A 203 -25.40 0.31 -7.74
C GLY A 203 -26.18 -0.97 -8.09
N MET A 204 -25.47 -2.10 -8.22
CA MET A 204 -26.08 -3.38 -8.56
C MET A 204 -26.63 -4.06 -7.31
N GLY A 205 -27.80 -4.72 -7.42
CA GLY A 205 -28.34 -5.55 -6.36
C GLY A 205 -27.72 -6.93 -6.33
N VAL A 206 -27.96 -7.65 -5.23
CA VAL A 206 -27.50 -9.03 -5.06
C VAL A 206 -28.56 -9.87 -4.38
N LYS A 207 -28.81 -11.04 -4.93
CA LYS A 207 -29.64 -12.08 -4.31
C LYS A 207 -28.75 -13.24 -3.89
N ILE A 208 -28.62 -13.46 -2.58
CA ILE A 208 -27.87 -14.60 -2.02
C ILE A 208 -28.73 -15.87 -2.05
N GLU A 209 -28.13 -17.00 -2.36
CA GLU A 209 -28.79 -18.30 -2.35
C GLU A 209 -29.33 -18.66 -0.95
N HIS A 210 -30.60 -19.01 -0.86
CA HIS A 210 -31.26 -19.30 0.42
C HIS A 210 -30.62 -20.49 1.18
N SER A 211 -29.97 -21.41 0.48
CA SER A 211 -29.31 -22.57 1.07
C SER A 211 -28.00 -22.24 1.80
N MET A 212 -27.49 -21.00 1.69
CA MET A 212 -26.26 -20.58 2.36
C MET A 212 -26.47 -20.40 3.86
N ASP A 213 -25.51 -20.86 4.67
CA ASP A 213 -25.51 -20.60 6.11
C ASP A 213 -25.12 -19.14 6.38
N ALA A 214 -26.02 -18.38 7.00
CA ALA A 214 -25.76 -17.00 7.35
C ALA A 214 -24.50 -16.83 8.22
N ARG A 215 -24.22 -17.76 9.14
CA ARG A 215 -23.01 -17.70 9.98
C ARG A 215 -21.74 -17.81 9.14
N GLU A 216 -21.73 -18.67 8.14
CA GLU A 216 -20.62 -18.86 7.22
C GLU A 216 -20.39 -17.60 6.38
N LEU A 217 -21.45 -16.96 5.91
CA LEU A 217 -21.36 -15.73 5.11
C LEU A 217 -20.76 -14.53 5.86
N PHE A 218 -20.89 -14.51 7.20
CA PHE A 218 -20.32 -13.46 8.06
C PHE A 218 -19.00 -13.88 8.75
N ALA A 219 -18.56 -15.13 8.55
CA ALA A 219 -17.34 -15.62 9.19
C ALA A 219 -16.08 -15.02 8.53
N PRO A 220 -14.97 -14.81 9.30
CA PRO A 220 -13.70 -14.47 8.74
C PRO A 220 -13.22 -15.47 7.69
N ALA A 221 -12.78 -14.99 6.53
CA ALA A 221 -12.43 -15.82 5.39
C ALA A 221 -11.17 -15.32 4.65
N PHE A 222 -10.12 -15.02 5.42
CA PHE A 222 -8.86 -14.52 4.86
C PHE A 222 -8.29 -15.45 3.79
N GLY A 223 -7.96 -14.89 2.63
CA GLY A 223 -7.41 -15.62 1.49
C GLY A 223 -8.45 -16.19 0.52
N ASP A 224 -9.71 -16.28 0.93
CA ASP A 224 -10.80 -16.62 0.02
C ASP A 224 -11.08 -15.47 -0.96
N ILE A 225 -11.72 -15.76 -2.09
CA ILE A 225 -12.10 -14.75 -3.09
C ILE A 225 -13.55 -14.96 -3.53
N VAL A 226 -14.33 -13.88 -3.59
CA VAL A 226 -15.62 -13.86 -4.28
C VAL A 226 -15.44 -13.29 -5.67
N ALA A 227 -16.07 -13.90 -6.67
CA ALA A 227 -16.02 -13.47 -8.05
C ALA A 227 -17.39 -13.36 -8.69
N GLU A 228 -17.54 -12.40 -9.60
CA GLU A 228 -18.67 -12.30 -10.53
C GLU A 228 -18.31 -12.98 -11.84
N VAL A 229 -19.19 -13.88 -12.29
CA VAL A 229 -19.01 -14.74 -13.44
C VAL A 229 -20.24 -14.66 -14.35
N PRO A 230 -20.08 -14.41 -15.67
CA PRO A 230 -21.19 -14.55 -16.61
C PRO A 230 -21.87 -15.90 -16.48
N ALA A 231 -23.19 -15.93 -16.48
CA ALA A 231 -23.96 -17.15 -16.19
C ALA A 231 -23.63 -18.33 -17.09
N ASP A 232 -23.30 -18.07 -18.36
CA ASP A 232 -22.89 -19.06 -19.36
C ASP A 232 -21.44 -19.54 -19.17
N LYS A 233 -20.64 -18.87 -18.34
CA LYS A 233 -19.23 -19.21 -18.07
C LYS A 233 -19.00 -19.98 -16.78
N VAL A 234 -19.99 -20.06 -15.89
CA VAL A 234 -19.83 -20.72 -14.58
C VAL A 234 -19.32 -22.13 -14.69
N GLY A 235 -19.85 -22.92 -15.64
CA GLY A 235 -19.41 -24.30 -15.87
C GLY A 235 -18.02 -24.46 -16.52
N GLU A 236 -17.38 -23.36 -16.95
CA GLU A 236 -16.08 -23.35 -17.58
C GLU A 236 -14.95 -22.97 -16.61
N LEU A 237 -15.27 -22.62 -15.36
CA LEU A 237 -14.28 -22.21 -14.35
C LEU A 237 -13.34 -23.36 -14.03
N SER A 238 -12.05 -23.00 -13.88
CA SER A 238 -10.97 -23.95 -13.55
C SER A 238 -10.77 -24.10 -12.03
N ILE A 239 -11.26 -23.13 -11.25
CA ILE A 239 -11.19 -23.10 -9.78
C ILE A 239 -12.22 -24.02 -9.14
N SER A 240 -12.00 -24.39 -7.89
CA SER A 240 -13.02 -24.95 -7.01
C SER A 240 -13.89 -23.80 -6.45
N TYR A 241 -15.20 -23.90 -6.57
CA TYR A 241 -16.09 -22.82 -6.17
C TYR A 241 -17.45 -23.31 -5.66
N THR A 242 -18.12 -22.41 -4.94
CA THR A 242 -19.55 -22.55 -4.59
C THR A 242 -20.31 -21.36 -5.17
N VAL A 243 -21.41 -21.60 -5.87
CA VAL A 243 -22.32 -20.50 -6.27
C VAL A 243 -23.04 -20.00 -5.05
N ILE A 244 -22.90 -18.71 -4.76
CA ILE A 244 -23.47 -18.08 -3.55
C ILE A 244 -24.61 -17.11 -3.84
N GLY A 245 -24.80 -16.73 -5.10
CA GLY A 245 -25.87 -15.79 -5.45
C GLY A 245 -25.82 -15.33 -6.89
N GLU A 246 -26.62 -14.31 -7.14
CA GLU A 246 -26.81 -13.69 -8.45
C GLU A 246 -26.82 -12.17 -8.32
N VAL A 247 -26.23 -11.50 -9.31
CA VAL A 247 -26.28 -10.04 -9.45
C VAL A 247 -27.65 -9.63 -10.02
N THR A 248 -28.27 -8.62 -9.41
CA THR A 248 -29.56 -8.08 -9.84
C THR A 248 -29.46 -6.59 -10.20
N ASP A 249 -30.50 -6.01 -10.77
CA ASP A 249 -30.58 -4.59 -11.15
C ASP A 249 -31.51 -3.76 -10.24
N ASP A 250 -32.00 -4.36 -9.14
CA ASP A 250 -32.99 -3.75 -8.25
C ASP A 250 -32.40 -2.92 -7.10
N ALA A 251 -31.07 -2.76 -7.05
CA ALA A 251 -30.34 -2.02 -6.02
C ALA A 251 -30.68 -2.45 -4.57
N LYS A 252 -30.81 -3.75 -4.35
CA LYS A 252 -31.11 -4.36 -3.06
C LYS A 252 -30.20 -5.56 -2.77
N PHE A 253 -30.03 -5.85 -1.49
CA PHE A 253 -29.55 -7.14 -1.02
C PHE A 253 -30.74 -7.98 -0.56
N ALA A 254 -30.85 -9.18 -1.09
CA ALA A 254 -31.89 -10.14 -0.70
C ALA A 254 -31.27 -11.46 -0.21
N PHE A 255 -31.66 -11.92 0.96
CA PHE A 255 -31.34 -13.21 1.55
C PHE A 255 -32.54 -13.83 2.22
N GLY A 256 -33.09 -14.86 1.62
CA GLY A 256 -34.39 -15.43 2.06
C GLY A 256 -35.48 -14.38 1.98
N ASP A 257 -36.16 -14.16 3.13
CA ASP A 257 -37.23 -13.15 3.28
C ASP A 257 -36.68 -11.77 3.73
N THR A 258 -35.35 -11.64 3.90
CA THR A 258 -34.74 -10.39 4.34
C THR A 258 -34.25 -9.60 3.14
N GLU A 259 -34.68 -8.35 3.04
CA GLU A 259 -34.21 -7.39 2.05
C GLU A 259 -33.73 -6.10 2.73
N ILE A 260 -32.64 -5.54 2.23
CA ILE A 260 -32.16 -4.19 2.58
C ILE A 260 -31.78 -3.45 1.29
N THR A 261 -31.94 -2.15 1.28
CA THR A 261 -31.52 -1.36 0.13
C THR A 261 -30.00 -1.15 0.12
N LEU A 262 -29.43 -1.00 -1.07
CA LEU A 262 -28.01 -0.64 -1.20
C LEU A 262 -27.69 0.63 -0.40
N LYS A 263 -28.59 1.62 -0.45
CA LYS A 263 -28.38 2.88 0.26
C LYS A 263 -28.30 2.69 1.76
N GLU A 264 -29.17 1.89 2.37
CA GLU A 264 -29.10 1.59 3.80
C GLU A 264 -27.77 0.93 4.18
N ALA A 265 -27.30 -0.01 3.38
CA ALA A 265 -26.03 -0.68 3.59
C ALA A 265 -24.83 0.27 3.42
N GLU A 266 -24.83 1.12 2.38
CA GLU A 266 -23.79 2.11 2.13
C GLU A 266 -23.75 3.18 3.22
N ASP A 267 -24.90 3.69 3.66
CA ASP A 267 -25.00 4.67 4.75
C ASP A 267 -24.49 4.08 6.08
N ALA A 268 -24.80 2.81 6.37
CA ALA A 268 -24.27 2.12 7.54
C ALA A 268 -22.74 1.95 7.50
N TRP A 269 -22.18 1.64 6.34
CA TRP A 269 -20.74 1.50 6.15
C TRP A 269 -20.01 2.85 6.24
N THR A 270 -20.46 3.84 5.49
CA THR A 270 -19.79 5.16 5.41
C THR A 270 -20.01 6.00 6.66
N GLY A 271 -21.14 5.83 7.35
CA GLY A 271 -21.50 6.58 8.55
C GLY A 271 -20.75 6.17 9.83
N THR A 272 -20.04 5.04 9.84
CA THR A 272 -19.43 4.48 11.05
C THR A 272 -18.50 5.45 11.78
N LEU A 273 -17.70 6.24 11.05
CA LEU A 273 -16.74 7.17 11.62
C LEU A 273 -17.20 8.65 11.58
N GLU A 274 -18.38 8.93 11.06
CA GLU A 274 -18.84 10.30 10.82
C GLU A 274 -18.88 11.17 12.09
N GLN A 275 -19.12 10.57 13.26
CA GLN A 275 -19.13 11.28 14.55
C GLN A 275 -17.73 11.67 15.03
N VAL A 276 -16.69 10.94 14.61
CA VAL A 276 -15.30 11.12 15.05
C VAL A 276 -14.47 11.80 13.98
N PHE A 277 -14.70 11.42 12.73
CA PHE A 277 -13.99 11.94 11.57
C PHE A 277 -15.00 12.28 10.48
N ARG A 278 -15.48 13.52 10.48
CA ARG A 278 -16.53 14.00 9.60
C ARG A 278 -16.05 14.10 8.15
N THR A 279 -16.90 13.69 7.23
CA THR A 279 -16.66 13.84 5.79
C THR A 279 -16.97 15.25 5.28
N VAL A 280 -17.82 15.99 6.01
CA VAL A 280 -18.21 17.37 5.69
C VAL A 280 -18.02 18.24 6.93
N SER A 281 -17.45 19.44 6.78
CA SER A 281 -17.32 20.41 7.88
C SER A 281 -18.68 21.03 8.19
N ASP A 282 -18.90 21.43 9.46
CA ASP A 282 -20.11 22.15 9.88
C ASP A 282 -20.25 23.54 9.19
N GLU A 283 -19.14 24.07 8.67
CA GLU A 283 -19.05 25.33 7.94
C GLU A 283 -19.06 25.14 6.42
N ALA A 284 -19.49 23.98 5.93
CA ALA A 284 -19.59 23.76 4.49
C ALA A 284 -20.53 24.81 3.88
N SER A 285 -20.00 25.72 3.09
CA SER A 285 -20.79 26.65 2.30
C SER A 285 -21.16 26.02 0.96
N ASP A 286 -22.35 26.34 0.46
CA ASP A 286 -22.77 25.97 -0.91
C ASP A 286 -22.05 26.78 -1.99
N GLU A 287 -21.12 27.67 -1.61
CA GLU A 287 -20.30 28.41 -2.53
C GLU A 287 -19.40 27.47 -3.32
N LYS A 288 -19.61 27.46 -4.64
CA LYS A 288 -18.67 26.82 -5.55
C LYS A 288 -17.31 27.52 -5.42
N VAL A 289 -16.36 26.83 -4.81
CA VAL A 289 -14.96 27.25 -4.89
C VAL A 289 -14.52 27.10 -6.33
N GLU A 290 -14.33 28.21 -7.03
CA GLU A 290 -13.67 28.19 -8.33
C GLU A 290 -12.22 27.73 -8.11
N SER A 291 -11.86 26.61 -8.69
CA SER A 291 -10.46 26.19 -8.73
C SER A 291 -9.68 27.18 -9.57
N PRO A 292 -8.79 27.99 -8.99
CA PRO A 292 -8.02 28.95 -9.79
C PRO A 292 -7.09 28.18 -10.73
N LEU A 293 -7.36 28.28 -12.01
CA LEU A 293 -6.41 27.84 -13.02
C LEU A 293 -5.27 28.87 -13.07
N TYR A 294 -4.03 28.39 -12.89
CA TYR A 294 -2.87 29.24 -13.11
C TYR A 294 -2.75 29.52 -14.62
N ASP A 295 -3.24 30.69 -15.02
CA ASP A 295 -3.18 31.18 -16.40
C ASP A 295 -2.43 32.53 -16.41
N THR A 296 -1.17 32.50 -16.02
CA THR A 296 -0.34 33.71 -16.15
C THR A 296 0.45 33.67 -17.45
N LYS A 297 0.47 34.79 -18.14
CA LYS A 297 1.35 35.05 -19.29
C LYS A 297 2.70 35.63 -18.85
N ASP A 298 2.82 35.98 -17.56
CA ASP A 298 4.02 36.54 -16.99
C ASP A 298 4.94 35.42 -16.55
N ILE A 299 5.90 35.10 -17.40
CA ILE A 299 6.96 34.13 -17.09
C ILE A 299 8.08 34.89 -16.37
N VAL A 300 8.33 34.53 -15.10
CA VAL A 300 9.48 35.08 -14.35
C VAL A 300 10.77 34.57 -14.99
N ILE A 301 11.51 35.47 -15.63
CA ILE A 301 12.80 35.16 -16.26
C ILE A 301 13.91 35.72 -15.39
N CYS A 302 14.93 34.90 -15.07
CA CYS A 302 16.10 35.35 -14.37
C CYS A 302 16.79 36.51 -15.14
N GLY A 303 16.99 37.63 -14.46
CA GLY A 303 17.63 38.83 -15.05
C GLY A 303 19.10 38.60 -15.41
N HIS A 304 19.79 37.70 -14.72
CA HIS A 304 21.16 37.31 -15.00
C HIS A 304 21.18 35.92 -15.67
N LYS A 305 21.26 35.92 -17.00
CA LYS A 305 21.28 34.66 -17.75
C LYS A 305 22.69 34.05 -17.71
N ILE A 306 22.74 32.80 -17.27
CA ILE A 306 23.95 31.96 -17.27
C ILE A 306 23.69 30.83 -18.26
N ALA A 307 24.63 30.57 -19.16
CA ALA A 307 24.47 29.53 -20.19
C ALA A 307 24.30 28.14 -19.60
N GLN A 308 25.01 27.84 -18.53
CA GLN A 308 24.82 26.61 -17.75
C GLN A 308 25.07 26.92 -16.25
N PRO A 309 23.98 26.96 -15.44
CA PRO A 309 24.13 27.16 -14.00
C PRO A 309 24.81 25.95 -13.37
N THR A 310 25.57 26.18 -12.31
CA THR A 310 26.17 25.12 -11.51
C THR A 310 25.43 25.01 -10.20
N VAL A 311 25.00 23.81 -9.85
CA VAL A 311 24.30 23.49 -8.59
C VAL A 311 25.24 22.69 -7.71
N PHE A 312 25.46 23.19 -6.49
CA PHE A 312 26.21 22.49 -5.47
C PHE A 312 25.29 21.77 -4.51
N ILE A 313 25.49 20.45 -4.33
CA ILE A 313 24.71 19.60 -3.41
C ILE A 313 25.65 19.11 -2.31
N PRO A 314 25.58 19.68 -1.10
CA PRO A 314 26.30 19.16 0.05
C PRO A 314 25.63 17.88 0.57
N VAL A 315 26.42 16.83 0.81
CA VAL A 315 25.97 15.56 1.36
C VAL A 315 26.53 15.38 2.75
N PHE A 316 25.67 15.47 3.75
CA PHE A 316 26.03 15.27 5.16
C PHE A 316 25.72 13.81 5.57
N PRO A 317 26.30 13.31 6.68
CA PRO A 317 25.87 12.03 7.23
C PRO A 317 24.35 11.99 7.46
N GLY A 318 23.68 11.00 6.88
CA GLY A 318 22.23 10.87 6.92
C GLY A 318 21.45 11.63 5.83
N THR A 319 22.14 12.33 4.91
CA THR A 319 21.50 12.91 3.72
C THR A 319 21.05 11.79 2.79
N ASN A 320 19.84 11.91 2.25
CA ASN A 320 19.27 11.04 1.23
C ASN A 320 18.85 11.86 0.01
N CYS A 321 18.54 11.17 -1.10
CA CYS A 321 18.02 11.76 -2.35
C CYS A 321 18.99 12.71 -3.07
N GLU A 322 20.28 12.70 -2.74
CA GLU A 322 21.28 13.51 -3.45
C GLU A 322 21.40 13.14 -4.93
N TYR A 323 21.27 11.86 -5.27
CA TYR A 323 21.27 11.40 -6.66
C TYR A 323 20.01 11.82 -7.42
N ASP A 324 18.85 11.76 -6.80
CA ASP A 324 17.59 12.17 -7.44
C ASP A 324 17.54 13.68 -7.61
N SER A 325 18.02 14.44 -6.63
CA SER A 325 18.19 15.88 -6.72
C SER A 325 19.17 16.24 -7.84
N ALA A 326 20.31 15.57 -7.93
CA ALA A 326 21.28 15.78 -8.99
C ALA A 326 20.65 15.57 -10.37
N LYS A 327 19.95 14.44 -10.58
CA LYS A 327 19.26 14.15 -11.84
C LYS A 327 18.21 15.20 -12.22
N ALA A 328 17.48 15.73 -11.24
CA ALA A 328 16.47 16.76 -11.50
C ALA A 328 17.09 18.04 -12.03
N PHE A 329 18.20 18.50 -11.44
CA PHE A 329 18.93 19.68 -11.89
C PHE A 329 19.65 19.45 -13.23
N GLU A 330 20.22 18.27 -13.45
CA GLU A 330 20.84 17.90 -14.74
C GLU A 330 19.81 17.89 -15.88
N ARG A 331 18.61 17.34 -15.64
CA ARG A 331 17.49 17.39 -16.61
C ARG A 331 17.07 18.82 -16.95
N ALA A 332 17.20 19.73 -15.99
CA ALA A 332 16.96 21.16 -16.22
C ALA A 332 18.12 21.87 -16.90
N GLY A 333 19.20 21.16 -17.26
CA GLY A 333 20.37 21.68 -17.97
C GLY A 333 21.47 22.26 -17.08
N ALA A 334 21.42 22.06 -15.79
CA ALA A 334 22.46 22.51 -14.86
C ALA A 334 23.64 21.54 -14.83
N LYS A 335 24.82 22.05 -14.44
CA LYS A 335 25.97 21.24 -14.01
C LYS A 335 25.87 20.99 -12.52
N VAL A 336 25.89 19.72 -12.08
CA VAL A 336 25.78 19.37 -10.66
C VAL A 336 27.17 19.02 -10.10
N ILE A 337 27.45 19.51 -8.89
CA ILE A 337 28.64 19.19 -8.09
C ILE A 337 28.14 18.64 -6.75
N THR A 338 28.40 17.38 -6.48
CA THR A 338 28.09 16.73 -5.21
C THR A 338 29.35 16.51 -4.40
N LYS A 339 29.37 16.92 -3.15
CA LYS A 339 30.51 16.73 -2.22
C LYS A 339 30.00 16.18 -0.89
N VAL A 340 30.67 15.12 -0.41
CA VAL A 340 30.42 14.51 0.86
C VAL A 340 31.12 15.26 1.99
N PHE A 341 30.39 15.58 3.05
CA PHE A 341 30.96 16.10 4.28
C PHE A 341 31.55 14.94 5.08
N ARG A 342 32.89 14.89 5.15
CA ARG A 342 33.63 13.88 5.91
C ARG A 342 33.78 14.37 7.35
N ASN A 343 33.56 13.48 8.31
CA ASN A 343 33.60 13.78 9.74
C ASN A 343 34.32 12.67 10.55
N MET A 344 35.20 11.92 9.91
CA MET A 344 35.92 10.83 10.59
C MET A 344 36.88 11.37 11.63
N ASP A 345 37.53 12.51 11.36
CA ASP A 345 38.41 13.23 12.27
C ASP A 345 38.29 14.76 12.13
N ALA A 346 39.01 15.49 12.96
CA ALA A 346 39.00 16.96 12.93
C ALA A 346 39.59 17.56 11.62
N ALA A 347 40.55 16.89 10.99
CA ALA A 347 41.14 17.34 9.73
C ALA A 347 40.13 17.18 8.58
N ASP A 348 39.38 16.07 8.54
CA ASP A 348 38.33 15.84 7.58
C ASP A 348 37.23 16.89 7.65
N ILE A 349 36.83 17.31 8.87
CA ILE A 349 35.87 18.37 9.07
C ILE A 349 36.32 19.70 8.49
N VAL A 350 37.56 20.09 8.79
CA VAL A 350 38.17 21.34 8.28
C VAL A 350 38.28 21.31 6.75
N ASP A 351 38.75 20.21 6.17
CA ASP A 351 38.86 20.03 4.72
C ASP A 351 37.47 20.08 4.04
N SER A 352 36.47 19.45 4.63
CA SER A 352 35.11 19.48 4.10
C SER A 352 34.52 20.90 4.12
N VAL A 353 34.70 21.64 5.21
CA VAL A 353 34.24 23.04 5.32
C VAL A 353 34.92 23.90 4.27
N ASN A 354 36.26 23.82 4.15
CA ASN A 354 37.02 24.59 3.15
C ASN A 354 36.62 24.26 1.71
N THR A 355 36.27 22.98 1.46
CA THR A 355 35.80 22.55 0.14
C THR A 355 34.42 23.14 -0.13
N PHE A 356 33.49 23.10 0.85
CA PHE A 356 32.17 23.67 0.71
C PHE A 356 32.18 25.18 0.53
N GLU A 357 33.03 25.92 1.28
CA GLU A 357 33.20 27.35 1.11
C GLU A 357 33.64 27.71 -0.32
N LYS A 358 34.58 26.95 -0.91
CA LYS A 358 35.00 27.18 -2.30
C LYS A 358 33.88 26.96 -3.31
N GLU A 359 33.07 25.92 -3.13
CA GLU A 359 31.98 25.63 -4.05
C GLU A 359 30.84 26.67 -3.91
N ILE A 360 30.57 27.12 -2.70
CA ILE A 360 29.54 28.16 -2.45
C ILE A 360 30.01 29.53 -2.95
N ALA A 361 31.27 29.86 -2.78
CA ALA A 361 31.81 31.12 -3.25
C ALA A 361 31.92 31.24 -4.78
N ASN A 362 31.69 30.14 -5.51
CA ASN A 362 31.64 30.16 -6.95
C ASN A 362 30.43 30.93 -7.45
N PRO A 363 30.56 32.06 -8.16
CA PRO A 363 29.44 32.91 -8.57
C PRO A 363 28.45 32.26 -9.55
N ARG A 364 28.77 31.06 -10.06
CA ARG A 364 27.90 30.26 -10.93
C ARG A 364 27.12 29.17 -10.18
N SER A 365 27.36 29.03 -8.87
CA SER A 365 26.75 27.99 -8.05
C SER A 365 25.52 28.51 -7.29
N SER A 366 24.44 27.74 -7.29
CA SER A 366 23.37 27.81 -6.30
C SER A 366 23.51 26.62 -5.35
N CYS A 367 23.35 26.87 -4.04
CA CYS A 367 23.37 25.79 -3.05
C CYS A 367 21.94 25.23 -2.88
N SER A 368 21.75 23.93 -3.11
CA SER A 368 20.53 23.25 -2.72
C SER A 368 20.85 22.14 -1.70
N ARG A 369 20.02 22.02 -0.69
CA ARG A 369 20.10 20.96 0.33
C ARG A 369 19.09 19.88 -0.03
N ALA A 370 19.56 18.69 -0.33
CA ALA A 370 18.70 17.52 -0.40
C ALA A 370 18.38 17.06 1.02
N ASP A 371 17.10 17.14 1.41
CA ASP A 371 16.65 16.74 2.73
C ASP A 371 15.35 15.95 2.61
N SER A 372 15.36 14.75 3.11
CA SER A 372 14.27 13.82 2.88
C SER A 372 13.77 13.10 4.13
N GLN A 373 13.85 13.67 5.32
CA GLN A 373 13.03 13.10 6.42
C GLN A 373 13.12 13.97 7.71
N PRO A 374 12.00 14.21 8.43
CA PRO A 374 12.00 14.98 9.68
C PRO A 374 12.81 14.37 10.82
N VAL A 375 12.98 13.04 10.84
CA VAL A 375 13.68 12.32 11.92
C VAL A 375 15.20 12.46 11.83
N THR A 376 15.74 12.54 10.62
CA THR A 376 17.18 12.81 10.39
C THR A 376 17.54 14.26 10.69
N ASN A 377 16.59 15.18 10.57
CA ASN A 377 16.79 16.60 10.81
C ASN A 377 17.17 16.93 12.27
N GLN A 378 16.63 16.23 13.27
CA GLN A 378 16.99 16.51 14.67
C GLN A 378 18.43 16.14 15.00
N MET A 379 18.93 15.01 14.51
CA MET A 379 20.32 14.61 14.72
C MET A 379 21.31 15.50 13.95
N VAL A 380 20.98 15.86 12.71
CA VAL A 380 21.83 16.75 11.88
C VAL A 380 21.77 18.18 12.39
N GLN A 381 20.65 18.69 12.84
CA GLN A 381 20.55 20.02 13.47
C GLN A 381 21.29 20.07 14.81
N GLN A 382 21.17 19.06 15.65
CA GLN A 382 21.93 19.02 16.93
C GLN A 382 23.43 18.93 16.68
N ASN A 383 23.88 18.13 15.73
CA ASN A 383 25.30 18.03 15.40
C ASN A 383 25.83 19.28 14.69
N SER A 384 25.05 19.91 13.81
CA SER A 384 25.47 21.18 13.15
C SER A 384 25.49 22.36 14.11
N LEU A 385 24.56 22.45 15.08
CA LEU A 385 24.58 23.45 16.12
C LEU A 385 25.74 23.26 17.10
N GLN A 386 26.09 22.02 17.45
CA GLN A 386 27.27 21.71 18.25
C GLN A 386 28.58 22.01 17.50
N LEU A 387 28.66 21.73 16.19
CA LEU A 387 29.78 22.10 15.35
C LEU A 387 29.92 23.63 15.24
N HIS A 388 28.81 24.33 14.98
CA HIS A 388 28.82 25.79 14.87
C HIS A 388 29.29 26.47 16.16
N SER A 389 28.81 25.99 17.32
CA SER A 389 29.27 26.47 18.63
C SER A 389 30.76 26.16 18.92
N ARG A 390 31.25 25.00 18.50
CA ARG A 390 32.66 24.63 18.63
C ARG A 390 33.58 25.46 17.70
N MET A 391 33.12 25.75 16.47
CA MET A 391 33.83 26.58 15.52
C MET A 391 33.90 28.08 15.93
N GLN A 392 32.84 28.61 16.55
CA GLN A 392 32.86 29.97 17.12
C GLN A 392 33.78 30.08 18.33
N ASN A 393 33.91 29.02 19.12
CA ASN A 393 34.85 28.98 20.25
C ASN A 393 36.32 28.82 19.84
N SER A 394 36.56 28.12 18.73
CA SER A 394 37.94 27.98 18.19
C SER A 394 38.46 29.25 17.46
N LYS A 395 37.58 30.15 17.01
CA LYS A 395 37.96 31.45 16.45
C LYS A 395 38.20 32.53 17.50
N LYS A 396 37.96 32.21 18.80
CA LYS A 396 38.19 33.10 19.93
C LYS A 396 39.44 32.75 20.76
N GLN A 397 40.15 31.69 20.40
CA GLN A 397 41.47 31.35 20.84
C GLN A 397 42.51 31.59 19.69
#